data_ea500c0ad02f4719014fe97d4bdf4163
#
_entry.id   ea500c0ad02f4719014fe97d4bdf4163
#
_cell.length_a   1.000
_cell.length_b   1.000
_cell.length_c   1.000
_cell.angle_alpha   90.00
_cell.angle_beta   90.00
_cell.angle_gamma   90.00
#
_symmetry.space_group_name_H-M   'P 1'
#
loop_
_entity.id
_entity.type
_entity.pdbx_description
1 polymer ?
#
loop_
_entity_poly.entity_id
_entity_poly.type
_entity_poly.pdbx_seq_one_letter_code
_entity_poly.pdbx_strand_id
1 'polypeptide(L)'
;DLDNLKIIPDNKSFKLVQNKSNPNFILVDIQEEKKNIDISQIRNLIQTLNKSSFNTKPRFVLIDNIELLNINAVNALLKILEEPNDNINFILINNNKRILPTLKSRCLNFKIQLTSKHSIEVVNKILDNNYNEFLNEDLVNNSNIQD
;
A
#
# COMPACT_ATOMS: atom_id res chain seq x y z
N ASP A 1 10.31 16.54 2.62
CA ASP A 1 11.74 16.66 2.87
C ASP A 1 12.40 15.36 2.37
N LEU A 2 13.06 15.45 1.22
CA LEU A 2 13.70 14.29 0.58
C LEU A 2 14.97 13.86 1.34
N ASP A 3 15.66 14.79 1.97
CA ASP A 3 16.93 14.51 2.64
C ASP A 3 16.72 13.70 3.93
N ASN A 4 15.61 13.92 4.60
CA ASN A 4 15.25 13.21 5.85
C ASN A 4 14.21 12.13 5.66
N LEU A 5 13.73 11.89 4.44
CA LEU A 5 12.63 10.95 4.12
C LEU A 5 11.40 11.14 5.03
N LYS A 6 11.12 12.40 5.41
CA LYS A 6 9.99 12.75 6.28
C LYS A 6 8.95 13.54 5.50
N ILE A 7 7.70 13.22 5.77
CA ILE A 7 6.58 14.01 5.28
C ILE A 7 6.44 15.25 6.16
N ILE A 8 6.42 16.41 5.53
CA ILE A 8 6.16 17.68 6.22
C ILE A 8 4.65 17.77 6.49
N PRO A 9 4.19 17.82 7.76
CA PRO A 9 2.75 17.82 8.08
C PRO A 9 1.97 18.96 7.43
N ASP A 10 2.63 20.09 7.22
CA ASP A 10 2.01 21.27 6.57
C ASP A 10 1.96 21.20 5.05
N ASN A 11 2.51 20.16 4.44
CA ASN A 11 2.44 19.99 3.00
C ASN A 11 0.98 19.87 2.54
N LYS A 12 0.58 20.74 1.59
CA LYS A 12 -0.79 20.80 1.08
C LYS A 12 -1.26 19.45 0.50
N SER A 13 -0.41 18.78 -0.26
CA SER A 13 -0.77 17.47 -0.85
C SER A 13 -0.97 16.42 0.22
N PHE A 14 -0.16 16.42 1.28
CA PHE A 14 -0.30 15.51 2.41
C PHE A 14 -1.65 15.71 3.13
N LYS A 15 -2.00 16.97 3.44
CA LYS A 15 -3.31 17.31 4.05
C LYS A 15 -4.49 16.86 3.19
N LEU A 16 -4.39 17.02 1.85
CA LEU A 16 -5.42 16.55 0.93
C LEU A 16 -5.53 15.02 0.90
N VAL A 17 -4.41 14.30 1.00
CA VAL A 17 -4.42 12.83 1.08
C VAL A 17 -5.05 12.37 2.39
N GLN A 18 -4.66 12.96 3.53
CA GLN A 18 -5.26 12.65 4.83
C GLN A 18 -6.77 12.85 4.85
N ASN A 19 -7.25 13.94 4.23
CA ASN A 19 -8.68 14.26 4.14
C ASN A 19 -9.40 13.51 3.02
N LYS A 20 -8.73 12.52 2.36
CA LYS A 20 -9.29 11.74 1.22
C LYS A 20 -9.83 12.63 0.09
N SER A 21 -9.30 13.82 -0.08
CA SER A 21 -9.77 14.84 -1.04
C SER A 21 -8.75 15.17 -2.14
N ASN A 22 -7.65 14.42 -2.22
CA ASN A 22 -6.66 14.63 -3.28
C ASN A 22 -7.17 14.05 -4.61
N PRO A 23 -7.37 14.86 -5.66
CA PRO A 23 -7.93 14.38 -6.93
C PRO A 23 -6.97 13.47 -7.71
N ASN A 24 -5.68 13.50 -7.38
CA ASN A 24 -4.64 12.70 -8.04
C ASN A 24 -4.18 11.50 -7.21
N PHE A 25 -4.82 11.22 -6.08
CA PHE A 25 -4.51 10.08 -5.24
C PHE A 25 -5.77 9.29 -4.89
N ILE A 26 -5.78 8.01 -5.22
CA ILE A 26 -6.89 7.10 -4.93
C ILE A 26 -6.35 5.98 -4.07
N LEU A 27 -6.96 5.78 -2.91
CA LEU A 27 -6.70 4.63 -2.04
C LEU A 27 -7.82 3.60 -2.20
N VAL A 28 -7.43 2.37 -2.42
CA VAL A 28 -8.30 1.19 -2.35
C VAL A 28 -7.79 0.30 -1.23
N ASP A 29 -8.65 0.02 -0.28
CA ASP A 29 -8.36 -0.82 0.88
C ASP A 29 -9.62 -1.57 1.30
N ILE A 30 -9.50 -2.46 2.27
CA ILE A 30 -10.63 -3.17 2.86
C ILE A 30 -11.57 -2.14 3.48
N GLN A 31 -12.85 -2.29 3.17
CA GLN A 31 -13.89 -1.50 3.81
C GLN A 31 -14.22 -2.07 5.20
N GLU A 32 -14.68 -1.19 6.10
CA GLU A 32 -15.17 -1.60 7.42
C GLU A 32 -16.16 -2.77 7.29
N GLU A 33 -16.07 -3.74 8.19
CA GLU A 33 -16.88 -4.96 8.23
C GLU A 33 -16.68 -5.97 7.07
N LYS A 34 -15.84 -5.66 6.07
CA LYS A 34 -15.49 -6.59 4.99
C LYS A 34 -14.19 -7.33 5.28
N LYS A 35 -14.09 -8.57 4.77
CA LYS A 35 -12.87 -9.40 4.85
C LYS A 35 -12.03 -9.35 3.58
N ASN A 36 -12.60 -8.86 2.48
CA ASN A 36 -11.96 -8.85 1.17
C ASN A 36 -12.24 -7.54 0.44
N ILE A 37 -11.36 -7.19 -0.48
CA ILE A 37 -11.59 -6.15 -1.48
C ILE A 37 -12.39 -6.80 -2.62
N ASP A 38 -13.58 -6.32 -2.85
CA ASP A 38 -14.50 -6.90 -3.84
C ASP A 38 -14.40 -6.21 -5.21
N ILE A 39 -15.02 -6.84 -6.21
CA ILE A 39 -15.04 -6.34 -7.59
C ILE A 39 -15.70 -4.96 -7.72
N SER A 40 -16.64 -4.60 -6.85
CA SER A 40 -17.33 -3.31 -6.92
C SER A 40 -16.37 -2.16 -6.64
N GLN A 41 -15.43 -2.34 -5.71
CA GLN A 41 -14.39 -1.36 -5.40
C GLN A 41 -13.47 -1.13 -6.60
N ILE A 42 -13.05 -2.21 -7.28
CA ILE A 42 -12.22 -2.11 -8.48
C ILE A 42 -13.00 -1.50 -9.66
N ARG A 43 -14.28 -1.83 -9.83
CA ARG A 43 -15.14 -1.19 -10.85
C ARG A 43 -15.29 0.31 -10.61
N ASN A 44 -15.50 0.72 -9.37
CA ASN A 44 -15.59 2.13 -9.00
C ASN A 44 -14.26 2.85 -9.26
N LEU A 45 -13.13 2.21 -8.96
CA LEU A 45 -11.80 2.70 -9.32
C LEU A 45 -11.71 2.94 -10.84
N ILE A 46 -12.05 1.93 -11.67
CA ILE A 46 -12.01 2.04 -13.13
C ILE A 46 -12.87 3.21 -13.61
N GLN A 47 -14.11 3.31 -13.12
CA GLN A 47 -14.99 4.42 -13.48
C GLN A 47 -14.41 5.79 -13.13
N THR A 48 -13.72 5.87 -11.98
CA THR A 48 -13.06 7.11 -11.54
C THR A 48 -11.85 7.43 -12.41
N LEU A 49 -11.08 6.43 -12.82
CA LEU A 49 -9.91 6.60 -13.69
C LEU A 49 -10.31 7.00 -15.12
N ASN A 50 -11.46 6.53 -15.62
CA ASN A 50 -11.98 6.87 -16.93
C ASN A 50 -12.60 8.27 -17.02
N LYS A 51 -12.86 8.92 -15.89
CA LYS A 51 -13.27 10.33 -15.88
C LYS A 51 -12.08 11.20 -16.26
N SER A 52 -12.35 12.27 -16.99
CA SER A 52 -11.34 13.24 -17.38
C SER A 52 -10.54 13.72 -16.15
N SER A 53 -9.24 13.80 -16.29
CA SER A 53 -8.39 14.36 -15.26
C SER A 53 -8.68 15.87 -15.11
N PHE A 54 -8.82 16.36 -13.88
CA PHE A 54 -8.96 17.80 -13.62
C PHE A 54 -7.68 18.59 -13.90
N ASN A 55 -6.56 17.88 -14.10
CA ASN A 55 -5.26 18.50 -14.37
C ASN A 55 -4.34 17.50 -15.11
N THR A 56 -3.22 17.98 -15.60
CA THR A 56 -2.20 17.18 -16.33
C THR A 56 -1.24 16.42 -15.41
N LYS A 57 -1.45 16.46 -14.08
CA LYS A 57 -0.56 15.78 -13.13
C LYS A 57 -0.80 14.28 -13.13
N PRO A 58 0.25 13.47 -12.87
CA PRO A 58 0.09 12.04 -12.75
C PRO A 58 -0.87 11.69 -11.59
N ARG A 59 -1.68 10.65 -11.81
CA ARG A 59 -2.54 10.04 -10.79
C ARG A 59 -1.84 8.84 -10.17
N PHE A 60 -1.99 8.70 -8.88
CA PHE A 60 -1.46 7.56 -8.11
C PHE A 60 -2.63 6.76 -7.53
N VAL A 61 -2.62 5.49 -7.80
CA VAL A 61 -3.56 4.52 -7.24
C VAL A 61 -2.80 3.62 -6.29
N LEU A 62 -3.11 3.71 -5.02
CA LEU A 62 -2.57 2.82 -3.99
C LEU A 62 -3.63 1.77 -3.65
N ILE A 63 -3.29 0.50 -3.84
CA ILE A 63 -4.12 -0.63 -3.42
C ILE A 63 -3.39 -1.33 -2.30
N ASP A 64 -3.91 -1.21 -1.08
CA ASP A 64 -3.38 -1.90 0.09
C ASP A 64 -4.00 -3.29 0.23
N ASN A 65 -3.29 -4.20 0.87
CA ASN A 65 -3.75 -5.57 1.11
C ASN A 65 -4.19 -6.32 -0.17
N ILE A 66 -3.38 -6.26 -1.24
CA ILE A 66 -3.75 -6.88 -2.53
C ILE A 66 -4.01 -8.38 -2.44
N GLU A 67 -3.46 -9.05 -1.43
CA GLU A 67 -3.71 -10.46 -1.14
C GLU A 67 -5.15 -10.75 -0.70
N LEU A 68 -5.93 -9.71 -0.39
CA LEU A 68 -7.33 -9.79 0.01
C LEU A 68 -8.31 -9.42 -1.13
N LEU A 69 -7.79 -9.20 -2.33
CA LEU A 69 -8.62 -9.11 -3.53
C LEU A 69 -9.30 -10.46 -3.80
N ASN A 70 -10.62 -10.47 -3.97
CA ASN A 70 -11.29 -11.67 -4.47
C ASN A 70 -10.94 -11.90 -5.95
N ILE A 71 -11.13 -13.11 -6.45
CA ILE A 71 -10.72 -13.50 -7.81
C ILE A 71 -11.31 -12.61 -8.91
N ASN A 72 -12.55 -12.15 -8.74
CA ASN A 72 -13.21 -11.28 -9.69
C ASN A 72 -12.60 -9.87 -9.68
N ALA A 73 -12.21 -9.37 -8.50
CA ALA A 73 -11.51 -8.10 -8.34
C ALA A 73 -10.12 -8.17 -8.99
N VAL A 74 -9.39 -9.26 -8.77
CA VAL A 74 -8.08 -9.48 -9.43
C VAL A 74 -8.24 -9.46 -10.95
N ASN A 75 -9.20 -10.20 -11.52
CA ASN A 75 -9.41 -10.24 -12.96
C ASN A 75 -9.78 -8.87 -13.54
N ALA A 76 -10.53 -8.06 -12.80
CA ALA A 76 -10.86 -6.69 -13.21
C ALA A 76 -9.61 -5.79 -13.16
N LEU A 77 -8.76 -5.95 -12.13
CA LEU A 77 -7.52 -5.19 -11.97
C LEU A 77 -6.50 -5.54 -13.07
N LEU A 78 -6.36 -6.83 -13.40
CA LEU A 78 -5.43 -7.28 -14.45
C LEU A 78 -5.68 -6.58 -15.78
N LYS A 79 -6.93 -6.35 -16.16
CA LYS A 79 -7.29 -5.66 -17.40
C LYS A 79 -6.74 -4.23 -17.46
N ILE A 80 -6.72 -3.53 -16.34
CA ILE A 80 -6.19 -2.16 -16.27
C ILE A 80 -4.66 -2.16 -16.26
N LEU A 81 -4.06 -3.18 -15.63
CA LEU A 81 -2.60 -3.29 -15.55
C LEU A 81 -1.99 -3.75 -16.89
N GLU A 82 -2.77 -4.40 -17.76
CA GLU A 82 -2.32 -4.76 -19.13
C GLU A 82 -2.24 -3.53 -20.03
N GLU A 83 -3.21 -2.64 -19.95
CA GLU A 83 -3.31 -1.43 -20.77
C GLU A 83 -3.59 -0.21 -19.86
N PRO A 84 -2.60 0.24 -19.09
CA PRO A 84 -2.79 1.37 -18.21
C PRO A 84 -2.95 2.65 -19.04
N ASN A 85 -3.89 3.50 -18.64
CA ASN A 85 -3.98 4.84 -19.21
C ASN A 85 -2.70 5.64 -18.89
N ASP A 86 -2.31 6.53 -19.79
CA ASP A 86 -1.20 7.45 -19.59
C ASP A 86 -1.37 8.24 -18.27
N ASN A 87 -0.25 8.51 -17.61
CA ASN A 87 -0.19 9.26 -16.36
C ASN A 87 -0.88 8.59 -15.15
N ILE A 88 -1.15 7.27 -15.16
CA ILE A 88 -1.63 6.54 -13.99
C ILE A 88 -0.52 5.62 -13.48
N ASN A 89 -0.20 5.76 -12.20
CA ASN A 89 0.79 4.95 -11.51
C ASN A 89 0.08 4.09 -10.45
N PHE A 90 0.23 2.77 -10.56
CA PHE A 90 -0.30 1.84 -9.58
C PHE A 90 0.79 1.47 -8.57
N ILE A 91 0.45 1.54 -7.29
CA ILE A 91 1.26 1.07 -6.17
C ILE A 91 0.45 -0.01 -5.46
N LEU A 92 0.96 -1.24 -5.49
CA LEU A 92 0.30 -2.41 -4.91
C LEU A 92 1.08 -2.85 -3.68
N ILE A 93 0.44 -2.88 -2.52
CA ILE A 93 1.05 -3.33 -1.27
C ILE A 93 0.57 -4.73 -0.95
N ASN A 94 1.52 -5.63 -0.74
CA ASN A 94 1.29 -7.00 -0.32
C ASN A 94 1.94 -7.25 1.04
N ASN A 95 1.17 -7.67 2.01
CA ASN A 95 1.65 -7.97 3.37
C ASN A 95 2.17 -9.40 3.49
N ASN A 96 3.18 -9.71 2.66
CA ASN A 96 3.94 -10.98 2.69
C ASN A 96 3.11 -12.25 2.48
N LYS A 97 1.94 -12.15 1.82
CA LYS A 97 1.14 -13.31 1.44
C LYS A 97 1.38 -13.68 -0.03
N ARG A 98 0.99 -14.89 -0.39
CA ARG A 98 1.10 -15.37 -1.76
C ARG A 98 0.09 -14.66 -2.65
N ILE A 99 0.57 -13.99 -3.69
CA ILE A 99 -0.25 -13.34 -4.72
C ILE A 99 -0.22 -14.15 -6.01
N LEU A 100 -1.21 -13.93 -6.87
CA LEU A 100 -1.30 -14.63 -8.15
C LEU A 100 -0.11 -14.27 -9.05
N PRO A 101 0.52 -15.27 -9.69
CA PRO A 101 1.64 -15.05 -10.61
C PRO A 101 1.31 -14.08 -11.74
N THR A 102 0.07 -14.11 -12.22
CA THR A 102 -0.43 -13.20 -13.27
C THR A 102 -0.40 -11.73 -12.86
N LEU A 103 -0.68 -11.44 -11.60
CA LEU A 103 -0.57 -10.08 -11.05
C LEU A 103 0.89 -9.69 -10.87
N LYS A 104 1.70 -10.62 -10.32
CA LYS A 104 3.12 -10.40 -10.09
C LYS A 104 3.90 -10.12 -11.37
N SER A 105 3.57 -10.78 -12.49
CA SER A 105 4.27 -10.63 -13.77
C SER A 105 4.06 -9.28 -14.45
N ARG A 106 3.03 -8.52 -14.05
CA ARG A 106 2.69 -7.20 -14.60
C ARG A 106 3.20 -6.04 -13.76
N CYS A 107 3.93 -6.32 -12.68
CA CYS A 107 4.42 -5.32 -11.75
C CYS A 107 5.93 -5.41 -11.57
N LEU A 108 6.58 -4.28 -11.34
CA LEU A 108 7.91 -4.25 -10.77
C LEU A 108 7.81 -4.63 -9.28
N ASN A 109 8.54 -5.66 -8.89
CA ASN A 109 8.44 -6.19 -7.53
C ASN A 109 9.61 -5.72 -6.67
N PHE A 110 9.29 -5.04 -5.58
CA PHE A 110 10.25 -4.60 -4.58
C PHE A 110 9.97 -5.33 -3.27
N LYS A 111 10.97 -5.98 -2.70
CA LYS A 111 10.88 -6.58 -1.37
C LYS A 111 11.44 -5.59 -0.36
N ILE A 112 10.58 -5.07 0.50
CA ILE A 112 10.97 -4.18 1.59
C ILE A 112 11.11 -5.05 2.83
N GLN A 113 12.33 -5.16 3.34
CA GLN A 113 12.63 -5.87 4.59
C GLN A 113 12.94 -4.84 5.67
N LEU A 114 12.26 -4.96 6.79
CA LEU A 114 12.65 -4.23 7.99
C LEU A 114 13.85 -4.95 8.61
N THR A 115 14.92 -4.21 8.88
CA THR A 115 16.00 -4.73 9.74
C THR A 115 15.47 -4.88 11.16
N SER A 116 16.08 -5.76 11.96
CA SER A 116 15.72 -5.93 13.37
C SER A 116 15.71 -4.61 14.14
N LYS A 117 16.68 -3.72 13.85
CA LYS A 117 16.73 -2.38 14.43
C LYS A 117 15.50 -1.54 14.08
N HIS A 118 15.12 -1.48 12.80
CA HIS A 118 13.93 -0.73 12.36
C HIS A 118 12.64 -1.33 12.91
N SER A 119 12.57 -2.66 13.03
CA SER A 119 11.42 -3.33 13.64
C SER A 119 11.25 -2.91 15.11
N ILE A 120 12.32 -2.89 15.87
CA ILE A 120 12.32 -2.41 17.26
C ILE A 120 11.91 -0.93 17.35
N GLU A 121 12.46 -0.08 16.49
CA GLU A 121 12.08 1.34 16.44
C GLU A 121 10.57 1.54 16.16
N VAL A 122 10.01 0.75 15.25
CA VAL A 122 8.57 0.78 14.94
C VAL A 122 7.75 0.31 16.14
N VAL A 123 8.13 -0.80 16.76
CA VAL A 123 7.46 -1.32 17.97
C VAL A 123 7.51 -0.29 19.10
N ASN A 124 8.65 0.29 19.37
CA ASN A 124 8.82 1.30 20.42
C ASN A 124 7.94 2.55 20.15
N LYS A 125 7.81 2.96 18.89
CA LYS A 125 6.92 4.08 18.51
C LYS A 125 5.44 3.76 18.69
N ILE A 126 5.04 2.52 18.45
CA ILE A 126 3.64 2.08 18.58
C ILE A 126 3.27 1.92 20.05
N LEU A 127 4.20 1.47 20.87
CA LEU A 127 3.97 1.14 22.28
C LEU A 127 4.29 2.28 23.25
N ASP A 128 4.50 3.52 22.78
CA ASP A 128 4.79 4.72 23.60
C ASP A 128 5.85 4.49 24.68
N ASN A 129 7.00 3.92 24.30
CA ASN A 129 8.20 3.76 25.12
C ASN A 129 8.10 2.95 26.42
N ASN A 130 6.97 2.32 26.76
CA ASN A 130 6.80 1.65 28.04
C ASN A 130 7.18 0.16 28.09
N TYR A 131 7.70 -0.39 26.98
CA TYR A 131 7.96 -1.84 26.88
C TYR A 131 9.44 -2.23 26.72
N ASN A 132 10.38 -1.35 27.08
CA ASN A 132 11.81 -1.69 27.05
C ASN A 132 12.21 -2.81 28.06
N GLU A 133 11.32 -3.17 28.98
CA GLU A 133 11.56 -4.25 29.96
C GLU A 133 11.15 -5.65 29.47
N PHE A 134 10.40 -5.77 28.35
CA PHE A 134 9.85 -7.06 27.90
C PHE A 134 10.50 -7.64 26.63
N LEU A 135 11.36 -6.90 25.97
CA LEU A 135 12.13 -7.43 24.84
C LEU A 135 13.43 -8.07 25.37
N ASN A 136 13.31 -9.24 25.98
CA ASN A 136 14.48 -10.07 26.26
C ASN A 136 15.22 -10.36 24.94
N GLU A 137 16.54 -10.33 24.98
CA GLU A 137 17.46 -10.59 23.85
C GLU A 137 17.14 -11.91 23.12
N ASP A 138 16.42 -12.84 23.75
CA ASP A 138 15.98 -14.13 23.19
C ASP A 138 14.97 -14.01 22.05
N LEU A 139 14.17 -12.96 21.99
CA LEU A 139 13.23 -12.72 20.86
C LEU A 139 13.95 -12.17 19.62
N VAL A 140 15.05 -11.46 19.82
CA VAL A 140 15.85 -10.90 18.73
C VAL A 140 16.71 -11.98 18.07
N ASN A 141 17.18 -12.95 18.87
CA ASN A 141 18.06 -14.03 18.39
C ASN A 141 17.30 -15.16 17.66
N ASN A 142 16.01 -15.34 17.92
CA ASN A 142 15.20 -16.37 17.26
C ASN A 142 14.68 -15.98 15.86
N SER A 143 14.87 -14.74 15.42
CA SER A 143 14.51 -14.29 14.05
C SER A 143 15.57 -14.64 12.99
N ASN A 144 16.71 -15.22 13.38
CA ASN A 144 17.80 -15.60 12.47
C ASN A 144 17.81 -17.08 12.09
N ILE A 145 16.76 -17.83 12.37
CA ILE A 145 16.66 -19.23 11.96
C ILE A 145 15.57 -19.33 10.89
N GLN A 146 15.98 -19.24 9.66
CA GLN A 146 15.70 -20.08 8.49
C GLN A 146 15.94 -19.29 7.20
N ASP A 147 17.08 -19.58 6.63
CA ASP A 147 17.33 -19.49 5.19
C ASP A 147 16.47 -20.50 4.42
#